data_72babbe7072a7cc2b3a2a19f031b49ed
#
_entry.id   72babbe7072a7cc2b3a2a19f031b49ed
#
_cell.length_a   1.000
_cell.length_b   1.000
_cell.length_c   1.000
_cell.angle_alpha   90.00
_cell.angle_beta   90.00
_cell.angle_gamma   90.00
#
_symmetry.space_group_name_H-M   'P 1'
#
loop_
_entity.id
_entity.type
_entity.pdbx_description
1 polymer ?
#
loop_
_entity_poly.entity_id
_entity_poly.type
_entity_poly.pdbx_seq_one_letter_code
_entity_poly.pdbx_strand_id
1 'polypeptide(L)'
;MNVEEPTVALIGPGAIGTTIAAALHEVGRTPLVCGRRAHPQLSLRFDGGTIVVPGPVVTEPSSVVAPFDLLFVAVKATQIAAIAPWLKALCHAQTVVCVLQN
;
A
#
# COMPACT_ATOMS: atom_id res chain seq x y z
N MET A 1 -4.80 -5.72 -28.16
CA MET A 1 -5.10 -6.23 -26.83
C MET A 1 -4.50 -5.34 -25.77
N ASN A 2 -5.32 -4.87 -24.88
CA ASN A 2 -4.81 -4.02 -23.79
C ASN A 2 -4.31 -4.91 -22.67
N VAL A 3 -3.03 -4.74 -22.35
CA VAL A 3 -2.47 -5.36 -21.15
C VAL A 3 -2.74 -4.39 -20.01
N GLU A 4 -3.60 -4.78 -19.09
CA GLU A 4 -3.85 -3.96 -17.93
C GLU A 4 -2.62 -3.91 -17.04
N GLU A 5 -2.34 -2.74 -16.53
CA GLU A 5 -1.27 -2.58 -15.57
C GLU A 5 -1.65 -3.27 -14.26
N PRO A 6 -0.70 -3.94 -13.60
CA PRO A 6 -0.98 -4.57 -12.31
C PRO A 6 -1.52 -3.58 -11.31
N THR A 7 -2.52 -3.99 -10.56
CA THR A 7 -3.03 -3.19 -9.44
C THR A 7 -2.12 -3.39 -8.23
N VAL A 8 -1.90 -2.31 -7.48
CA VAL A 8 -0.94 -2.30 -6.38
C VAL A 8 -1.61 -1.82 -5.10
N ALA A 9 -1.37 -2.53 -4.01
CA ALA A 9 -1.78 -2.11 -2.67
C ALA A 9 -0.57 -2.12 -1.74
N LEU A 10 -0.67 -1.36 -0.66
CA LEU A 10 0.40 -1.25 0.33
C LEU A 10 -0.22 -1.23 1.71
N ILE A 11 0.29 -2.07 2.61
CA ILE A 11 -0.11 -2.08 4.02
C ILE A 11 1.03 -1.48 4.84
N GLY A 12 0.70 -0.50 5.67
CA GLY A 12 1.65 0.11 6.60
C GLY A 12 2.32 1.37 6.08
N PRO A 13 1.62 2.54 6.17
CA PRO A 13 2.17 3.81 5.70
C PRO A 13 3.10 4.47 6.71
N GLY A 14 4.07 3.71 7.23
CA GLY A 14 5.17 4.26 8.02
C GLY A 14 6.24 4.85 7.10
N ALA A 15 7.47 5.02 7.60
CA ALA A 15 8.53 5.64 6.83
C ALA A 15 8.84 4.88 5.54
N ILE A 16 9.02 3.56 5.62
CA ILE A 16 9.33 2.73 4.46
C ILE A 16 8.13 2.70 3.51
N GLY A 17 6.93 2.45 4.04
CA GLY A 17 5.72 2.37 3.23
C GLY A 17 5.42 3.67 2.50
N THR A 18 5.57 4.80 3.17
CA THR A 18 5.36 6.11 2.53
C THR A 18 6.36 6.35 1.41
N THR A 19 7.62 5.96 1.60
CA THR A 19 8.64 6.08 0.56
C THR A 19 8.29 5.25 -0.67
N ILE A 20 7.83 4.02 -0.47
CA ILE A 20 7.41 3.14 -1.57
C ILE A 20 6.18 3.73 -2.27
N ALA A 21 5.18 4.17 -1.50
CA ALA A 21 3.97 4.77 -2.07
C ALA A 21 4.31 5.99 -2.93
N ALA A 22 5.23 6.83 -2.46
CA ALA A 22 5.65 8.01 -3.20
C ALA A 22 6.37 7.62 -4.51
N ALA A 23 7.27 6.64 -4.46
CA ALA A 23 7.97 6.17 -5.65
C ALA A 23 7.00 5.60 -6.67
N LEU A 24 6.02 4.82 -6.24
CA LEU A 24 4.99 4.27 -7.12
C LEU A 24 4.13 5.36 -7.72
N HIS A 25 3.74 6.34 -6.92
CA HIS A 25 2.93 7.47 -7.40
C HIS A 25 3.67 8.25 -8.49
N GLU A 26 4.97 8.46 -8.32
CA GLU A 26 5.78 9.22 -9.27
C GLU A 26 5.87 8.55 -10.64
N VAL A 27 5.73 7.23 -10.70
CA VAL A 27 5.74 6.51 -11.98
C VAL A 27 4.32 6.17 -12.47
N GLY A 28 3.30 6.82 -11.91
CA GLY A 28 1.93 6.63 -12.35
C GLY A 28 1.26 5.36 -11.86
N ARG A 29 1.77 4.76 -10.79
CA ARG A 29 1.27 3.52 -10.21
C ARG A 29 0.83 3.70 -8.78
N THR A 30 0.01 4.71 -8.52
CA THR A 30 -0.44 5.04 -7.16
C THR A 30 -1.08 3.82 -6.49
N PRO A 31 -0.57 3.36 -5.34
CA PRO A 31 -1.14 2.20 -4.66
C PRO A 31 -2.39 2.57 -3.85
N LEU A 32 -3.24 1.57 -3.58
CA LEU A 32 -4.19 1.68 -2.50
C LEU A 32 -3.42 1.54 -1.21
N VAL A 33 -3.50 2.53 -0.32
CA VAL A 33 -2.76 2.52 0.94
C VAL A 33 -3.69 2.09 2.07
N CYS A 34 -3.25 1.10 2.84
CA CYS A 34 -4.00 0.54 3.95
C CYS A 34 -3.22 0.72 5.24
N GLY A 35 -3.91 1.10 6.32
CA GLY A 35 -3.27 1.32 7.60
C GLY A 35 -4.27 1.42 8.74
N ARG A 36 -3.74 1.67 9.93
CA ARG A 36 -4.56 1.71 11.14
C ARG A 36 -5.21 3.07 11.38
N ARG A 37 -4.65 4.13 10.79
CA ARG A 37 -5.13 5.49 10.99
C ARG A 37 -5.60 6.09 9.67
N ALA A 38 -6.72 6.79 9.74
CA ALA A 38 -7.23 7.50 8.59
C ALA A 38 -6.37 8.73 8.30
N HIS A 39 -5.99 8.86 7.03
CA HIS A 39 -5.32 10.06 6.53
C HIS A 39 -5.91 10.36 5.15
N PRO A 40 -6.19 11.64 4.84
CA PRO A 40 -6.71 11.98 3.51
C PRO A 40 -5.68 11.77 2.41
N GLN A 41 -4.40 11.78 2.75
CA GLN A 41 -3.30 11.60 1.82
C GLN A 41 -2.02 11.27 2.59
N LEU A 42 -0.98 10.85 1.87
CA LEU A 42 0.36 10.71 2.44
C LEU A 42 1.27 11.77 1.84
N SER A 43 2.28 12.17 2.60
CA SER A 43 3.30 13.11 2.13
C SER A 43 4.68 12.58 2.45
N LEU A 44 5.56 12.60 1.47
CA LEU A 44 6.97 12.28 1.65
C LEU A 44 7.78 13.55 1.46
N ARG A 45 8.52 13.94 2.49
CA ARG A 45 9.47 15.06 2.42
C ARG A 45 10.85 14.52 2.11
N PHE A 46 11.54 15.20 1.21
CA PHE A 46 12.92 14.89 0.87
C PHE A 46 13.62 16.21 0.49
N ASP A 47 14.93 16.17 0.26
CA ASP A 47 15.70 17.38 -0.01
C ASP A 47 15.21 18.14 -1.25
N GLY A 48 14.70 17.45 -2.23
CA GLY A 48 14.17 18.05 -3.47
C GLY A 48 12.75 18.58 -3.37
N GLY A 49 12.06 18.40 -2.23
CA GLY A 49 10.67 18.86 -2.09
C GLY A 49 9.76 17.89 -1.35
N THR A 50 8.51 17.86 -1.74
CA THR A 50 7.49 17.00 -1.14
C THR A 50 6.72 16.28 -2.23
N ILE A 51 6.51 14.98 -2.05
CA ILE A 51 5.62 14.20 -2.90
C ILE A 51 4.36 13.90 -2.11
N VAL A 52 3.21 14.27 -2.66
CA VAL A 52 1.91 13.99 -2.07
C VAL A 52 1.30 12.79 -2.79
N VAL A 53 1.01 11.74 -2.02
CA VAL A 53 0.35 10.53 -2.54
C VAL A 53 -1.14 10.64 -2.22
N PRO A 54 -2.02 10.61 -3.22
CA PRO A 54 -3.46 10.68 -2.97
C PRO A 54 -3.93 9.54 -2.08
N GLY A 55 -4.86 9.84 -1.19
CA GLY A 55 -5.52 8.88 -0.34
C GLY A 55 -6.98 8.70 -0.72
N PRO A 56 -7.83 8.42 0.25
CA PRO A 56 -7.50 8.28 1.69
C PRO A 56 -6.80 6.96 2.01
N VAL A 57 -6.19 6.91 3.19
CA VAL A 57 -5.70 5.64 3.74
C VAL A 57 -6.91 4.82 4.16
N VAL A 58 -7.00 3.60 3.66
CA VAL A 58 -8.09 2.68 3.98
C VAL A 58 -7.81 2.00 5.31
N THR A 59 -8.75 2.05 6.24
CA THR A 59 -8.55 1.53 7.59
C THR A 59 -9.33 0.25 7.88
N GLU A 60 -10.27 -0.13 6.99
CA GLU A 60 -11.12 -1.30 7.18
C GLU A 60 -10.94 -2.30 6.03
N PRO A 61 -10.44 -3.52 6.31
CA PRO A 61 -10.31 -4.53 5.26
C PRO A 61 -11.62 -4.80 4.52
N SER A 62 -12.76 -4.72 5.22
CA SER A 62 -14.07 -4.98 4.62
C SER A 62 -14.47 -3.97 3.56
N SER A 63 -13.81 -2.82 3.48
CA SER A 63 -14.09 -1.82 2.46
C SER A 63 -13.38 -2.10 1.12
N VAL A 64 -12.48 -3.07 1.09
CA VAL A 64 -11.76 -3.44 -0.13
C VAL A 64 -12.72 -4.15 -1.07
N VAL A 65 -12.84 -3.66 -2.31
CA VAL A 65 -13.83 -4.13 -3.27
C VAL A 65 -13.33 -5.34 -4.07
N ALA A 66 -12.04 -5.38 -4.36
CA ALA A 66 -11.46 -6.43 -5.19
C ALA A 66 -10.00 -6.67 -4.79
N PRO A 67 -9.47 -7.89 -5.00
CA PRO A 67 -8.07 -8.15 -4.69
C PRO A 67 -7.12 -7.46 -5.68
N PHE A 68 -5.87 -7.40 -5.30
CA PHE A 68 -4.82 -6.71 -6.05
C PHE A 68 -3.79 -7.70 -6.59
N ASP A 69 -3.05 -7.28 -7.60
CA ASP A 69 -2.02 -8.12 -8.24
C ASP A 69 -0.71 -8.10 -7.47
N LEU A 70 -0.37 -6.96 -6.87
CA LEU A 70 0.88 -6.76 -6.15
C LEU A 70 0.58 -6.10 -4.81
N LEU A 71 1.12 -6.67 -3.74
CA LEU A 71 0.94 -6.15 -2.39
C LEU A 71 2.28 -5.94 -1.72
N PHE A 72 2.53 -4.72 -1.27
CA PHE A 72 3.66 -4.41 -0.41
C PHE A 72 3.21 -4.42 1.05
N VAL A 73 3.94 -5.13 1.88
CA VAL A 73 3.68 -5.19 3.32
C VAL A 73 4.86 -4.54 4.04
N ALA A 74 4.64 -3.34 4.57
CA ALA A 74 5.67 -2.53 5.20
C ALA A 74 5.30 -2.27 6.66
N VAL A 75 5.02 -3.33 7.41
CA VAL A 75 4.68 -3.25 8.83
C VAL A 75 5.83 -3.82 9.67
N LYS A 76 5.86 -3.46 10.95
CA LYS A 76 6.83 -4.03 11.87
C LYS A 76 6.56 -5.52 12.07
N ALA A 77 7.61 -6.29 12.34
CA ALA A 77 7.48 -7.74 12.55
C ALA A 77 6.43 -8.07 13.62
N THR A 78 6.34 -7.25 14.66
CA THR A 78 5.36 -7.43 15.75
C THR A 78 3.91 -7.22 15.28
N GLN A 79 3.69 -6.66 14.09
CA GLN A 79 2.36 -6.36 13.56
C GLN A 79 1.92 -7.34 12.48
N ILE A 80 2.76 -8.31 12.12
CA ILE A 80 2.47 -9.23 11.02
C ILE A 80 1.18 -10.02 11.27
N ALA A 81 0.97 -10.49 12.51
CA ALA A 81 -0.25 -11.25 12.81
C ALA A 81 -1.52 -10.43 12.62
N ALA A 82 -1.44 -9.11 12.81
CA ALA A 82 -2.60 -8.23 12.72
C ALA A 82 -3.04 -7.94 11.29
N ILE A 83 -2.23 -8.28 10.28
CA ILE A 83 -2.58 -8.00 8.90
C ILE A 83 -3.34 -9.12 8.19
N ALA A 84 -3.60 -10.24 8.87
CA ALA A 84 -4.31 -11.37 8.25
C ALA A 84 -5.62 -10.98 7.57
N PRO A 85 -6.49 -10.14 8.18
CA PRO A 85 -7.69 -9.69 7.49
C PRO A 85 -7.42 -8.91 6.21
N TRP A 86 -6.32 -8.13 6.18
CA TRP A 86 -5.91 -7.41 4.98
C TRP A 86 -5.45 -8.36 3.88
N LEU A 87 -4.68 -9.39 4.23
CA LEU A 87 -4.22 -10.38 3.25
C LEU A 87 -5.41 -11.06 2.60
N LYS A 88 -6.42 -11.41 3.40
CA LYS A 88 -7.63 -12.04 2.90
C LYS A 88 -8.38 -11.13 1.93
N ALA A 89 -8.46 -9.84 2.22
CA ALA A 89 -9.17 -8.87 1.39
C ALA A 89 -8.42 -8.48 0.13
N LEU A 90 -7.08 -8.39 0.20
CA LEU A 90 -6.24 -7.83 -0.85
C LEU A 90 -5.63 -8.86 -1.79
N CYS A 91 -5.61 -10.15 -1.41
CA CYS A 91 -4.91 -11.17 -2.17
C CYS A 91 -5.85 -12.14 -2.86
N HIS A 92 -5.50 -12.53 -4.08
CA HIS A 92 -6.03 -13.72 -4.74
C HIS A 92 -4.87 -14.73 -4.92
N ALA A 93 -5.14 -15.86 -5.60
CA ALA A 93 -4.15 -16.94 -5.69
C ALA A 93 -2.85 -16.52 -6.40
N GLN A 94 -2.90 -15.54 -7.29
CA GLN A 94 -1.74 -15.09 -8.06
C GLN A 94 -1.14 -13.78 -7.55
N THR A 95 -1.61 -13.25 -6.43
CA THR A 95 -1.07 -12.00 -5.88
C THR A 95 0.39 -12.21 -5.45
N VAL A 96 1.24 -11.32 -5.92
CA VAL A 96 2.64 -11.29 -5.46
C VAL A 96 2.72 -10.41 -4.21
N VAL A 97 3.23 -10.95 -3.13
CA VAL A 97 3.36 -10.24 -1.85
C VAL A 97 4.84 -9.97 -1.59
N CYS A 98 5.16 -8.70 -1.42
CA CYS A 98 6.51 -8.27 -1.10
C CYS A 98 6.54 -7.75 0.34
N VAL A 99 7.20 -8.47 1.22
CA VAL A 99 7.30 -8.11 2.63
C VAL A 99 8.59 -7.36 2.87
N LEU A 100 8.45 -6.17 3.44
CA LEU A 100 9.57 -5.28 3.73
C LEU A 100 9.65 -5.09 5.24
N GLN A 101 10.77 -5.48 5.82
CA GLN A 101 10.98 -5.38 7.27
C GLN A 101 12.24 -4.60 7.59
N ASN A 102 12.17 -3.90 8.70
CA ASN A 102 13.34 -3.24 9.27
C ASN A 102 14.19 -4.22 10.05
#